data_b4c245139f9566acebb502960ffb1f7e
#
_entry.id   b4c245139f9566acebb502960ffb1f7e
#
_cell.length_a   1.000
_cell.length_b   1.000
_cell.length_c   1.000
_cell.angle_alpha   90.00
_cell.angle_beta   90.00
_cell.angle_gamma   90.00
#
_symmetry.space_group_name_H-M   'P 1'
#
loop_
_entity.id
_entity.type
_entity.pdbx_description
1 polymer ?
#
loop_
_entity_poly.entity_id
_entity_poly.type
_entity_poly.pdbx_seq_one_letter_code
_entity_poly.pdbx_strand_id
1 'polypeptide(L)'
;MDLFVEDNAGKPDQSASAAQKLITQQKVHAIVGPNATRYALPASEIAESSKVVMITPWSTNPKTTLDAKTNAPKKYVFRACFIDPFQGRVVAKFALETLKAKNAAVLYDVASEYNKGIAEIFKDTFEQSGGKVVAFETYTTNDKDFSGQLTKIKKAEPDMIFLPNYYSEIPLQIQQAKRLGINVPFVGSDSWGSQELHKLCGNDCEGYYFSTHYAADAATPVATKFIEGFKAKYGTLPDDVAALTYDSFGLLFQALKSAAKLDRDSIRDALAKIPKYEGVTGNMQFKEGSGDPTKSAVIVQIKGGKFVYFATANP
;
A
#
# COMPACT_ATOMS: atom_id res chain seq x y z
N MET A 1 -2.14 28.46 6.71
CA MET A 1 -2.74 27.11 6.67
C MET A 1 -2.50 26.48 8.03
N ASP A 2 -3.56 26.07 8.69
CA ASP A 2 -3.49 25.42 9.99
C ASP A 2 -3.47 23.91 9.80
N LEU A 3 -2.60 23.21 10.53
CA LEU A 3 -2.48 21.76 10.52
C LEU A 3 -3.00 21.20 11.84
N PHE A 4 -4.02 20.34 11.75
CA PHE A 4 -4.54 19.57 12.87
C PHE A 4 -4.13 18.12 12.70
N VAL A 5 -3.66 17.49 13.78
CA VAL A 5 -3.19 16.10 13.77
C VAL A 5 -4.01 15.31 14.77
N GLU A 6 -4.58 14.19 14.31
CA GLU A 6 -5.30 13.23 15.13
C GLU A 6 -4.66 11.84 14.99
N ASP A 7 -4.52 11.15 16.10
CA ASP A 7 -4.02 9.78 16.14
C ASP A 7 -5.20 8.79 16.17
N ASN A 8 -5.21 7.85 15.25
CA ASN A 8 -6.22 6.79 15.21
C ASN A 8 -5.86 5.55 16.06
N ALA A 9 -4.73 5.61 16.77
CA ALA A 9 -4.25 4.53 17.64
C ALA A 9 -4.20 3.14 16.96
N GLY A 10 -4.05 3.09 15.64
CA GLY A 10 -4.06 1.85 14.87
C GLY A 10 -5.40 1.08 14.92
N LYS A 11 -6.52 1.79 15.05
CA LYS A 11 -7.87 1.19 15.12
C LYS A 11 -8.82 1.79 14.10
N PRO A 12 -9.63 0.96 13.39
CA PRO A 12 -10.56 1.45 12.38
C PRO A 12 -11.65 2.38 12.92
N ASP A 13 -12.21 2.09 14.09
CA ASP A 13 -13.21 2.91 14.76
C ASP A 13 -12.66 4.26 15.22
N GLN A 14 -11.41 4.29 15.71
CA GLN A 14 -10.72 5.52 16.05
C GLN A 14 -10.39 6.35 14.80
N SER A 15 -10.13 5.70 13.67
CA SER A 15 -9.91 6.38 12.40
C SER A 15 -11.18 7.11 11.93
N ALA A 16 -12.35 6.46 12.05
CA ALA A 16 -13.63 7.10 11.79
C ALA A 16 -13.86 8.30 12.72
N SER A 17 -13.63 8.12 14.02
CA SER A 17 -13.78 9.16 15.04
C SER A 17 -12.86 10.35 14.81
N ALA A 18 -11.62 10.11 14.45
CA ALA A 18 -10.62 11.14 14.12
C ALA A 18 -11.05 11.96 12.88
N ALA A 19 -11.50 11.28 11.81
CA ALA A 19 -12.03 11.96 10.62
C ALA A 19 -13.25 12.82 10.97
N GLN A 20 -14.19 12.27 11.74
CA GLN A 20 -15.39 13.01 12.19
C GLN A 20 -15.00 14.26 13.01
N LYS A 21 -14.05 14.15 13.94
CA LYS A 21 -13.56 15.25 14.76
C LYS A 21 -12.90 16.34 13.92
N LEU A 22 -12.00 15.98 13.02
CA LEU A 22 -11.35 16.92 12.10
C LEU A 22 -12.39 17.70 11.27
N ILE A 23 -13.46 17.02 10.81
CA ILE A 23 -14.48 17.62 9.96
C ILE A 23 -15.42 18.52 10.75
N THR A 24 -15.91 18.06 11.90
CA THR A 24 -17.01 18.76 12.62
C THR A 24 -16.50 19.79 13.62
N GLN A 25 -15.40 19.51 14.31
CA GLN A 25 -14.86 20.39 15.34
C GLN A 25 -13.80 21.33 14.76
N GLN A 26 -12.85 20.81 13.97
CA GLN A 26 -11.77 21.63 13.39
C GLN A 26 -12.16 22.24 12.03
N LYS A 27 -13.29 21.79 11.44
CA LYS A 27 -13.83 22.31 10.16
C LYS A 27 -12.80 22.31 9.02
N VAL A 28 -11.98 21.26 8.96
CA VAL A 28 -10.93 21.14 7.94
C VAL A 28 -11.49 21.14 6.53
N HIS A 29 -10.69 21.63 5.57
CA HIS A 29 -11.02 21.62 4.15
C HIS A 29 -10.57 20.34 3.46
N ALA A 30 -9.51 19.71 3.98
CA ALA A 30 -8.98 18.45 3.46
C ALA A 30 -8.35 17.62 4.57
N ILE A 31 -8.26 16.31 4.34
CA ILE A 31 -7.59 15.32 5.20
C ILE A 31 -6.50 14.64 4.38
N VAL A 32 -5.30 14.53 4.91
CA VAL A 32 -4.23 13.68 4.39
C VAL A 32 -4.07 12.50 5.34
N GLY A 33 -4.33 11.29 4.82
CA GLY A 33 -4.42 10.07 5.62
C GLY A 33 -5.85 9.51 5.66
N PRO A 34 -6.06 8.42 6.43
CA PRO A 34 -5.04 7.56 7.04
C PRO A 34 -4.34 6.67 6.00
N ASN A 35 -3.29 5.95 6.42
CA ASN A 35 -2.45 5.19 5.50
C ASN A 35 -3.07 3.87 5.06
N ALA A 36 -3.17 2.89 5.94
CA ALA A 36 -3.58 1.53 5.57
C ALA A 36 -5.08 1.43 5.26
N THR A 37 -5.44 0.52 4.36
CA THR A 37 -6.83 0.29 3.90
C THR A 37 -7.80 0.08 5.06
N ARG A 38 -7.43 -0.70 6.08
CA ARG A 38 -8.29 -0.96 7.25
C ARG A 38 -8.69 0.32 8.01
N TYR A 39 -7.91 1.37 7.91
CA TYR A 39 -8.17 2.68 8.53
C TYR A 39 -8.78 3.68 7.54
N ALA A 40 -8.36 3.61 6.28
CA ALA A 40 -8.81 4.51 5.24
C ALA A 40 -10.28 4.25 4.83
N LEU A 41 -10.73 2.99 4.85
CA LEU A 41 -12.11 2.65 4.50
C LEU A 41 -13.13 3.40 5.34
N PRO A 42 -13.17 3.27 6.68
CA PRO A 42 -14.15 3.98 7.48
C PRO A 42 -14.00 5.51 7.43
N ALA A 43 -12.79 6.04 7.34
CA ALA A 43 -12.55 7.47 7.19
C ALA A 43 -13.06 8.00 5.84
N SER A 44 -12.92 7.22 4.76
CA SER A 44 -13.34 7.60 3.41
C SER A 44 -14.85 7.78 3.28
N GLU A 45 -15.64 6.95 3.97
CA GLU A 45 -17.10 7.08 4.00
C GLU A 45 -17.54 8.40 4.67
N ILE A 46 -16.85 8.79 5.74
CA ILE A 46 -17.11 10.04 6.45
C ILE A 46 -16.69 11.24 5.61
N ALA A 47 -15.49 11.18 4.99
CA ALA A 47 -15.00 12.24 4.13
C ALA A 47 -15.93 12.48 2.92
N GLU A 48 -16.34 11.41 2.23
CA GLU A 48 -17.26 11.47 1.08
C GLU A 48 -18.61 12.07 1.48
N SER A 49 -19.26 11.52 2.52
CA SER A 49 -20.58 11.99 2.97
C SER A 49 -20.56 13.43 3.48
N SER A 50 -19.43 13.88 4.03
CA SER A 50 -19.22 15.25 4.52
C SER A 50 -18.69 16.21 3.46
N LYS A 51 -18.46 15.74 2.24
CA LYS A 51 -17.85 16.51 1.14
C LYS A 51 -16.53 17.15 1.53
N VAL A 52 -15.65 16.39 2.17
CA VAL A 52 -14.30 16.82 2.55
C VAL A 52 -13.29 16.03 1.74
N VAL A 53 -12.37 16.72 1.08
CA VAL A 53 -11.30 16.06 0.33
C VAL A 53 -10.46 15.20 1.26
N MET A 54 -10.30 13.92 0.93
CA MET A 54 -9.40 13.00 1.60
C MET A 54 -8.39 12.45 0.60
N ILE A 55 -7.11 12.54 0.92
CA ILE A 55 -6.03 11.93 0.15
C ILE A 55 -5.36 10.89 1.03
N THR A 56 -5.58 9.61 0.74
CA THR A 56 -4.89 8.54 1.46
C THR A 56 -3.54 8.24 0.81
N PRO A 57 -2.44 8.23 1.57
CA PRO A 57 -1.14 7.93 1.01
C PRO A 57 -0.97 6.48 0.56
N TRP A 58 -1.47 5.51 1.33
CA TRP A 58 -1.06 4.11 1.23
C TRP A 58 -2.23 3.09 1.26
N SER A 59 -3.45 3.53 1.01
CA SER A 59 -4.61 2.63 0.92
C SER A 59 -4.85 2.21 -0.52
N THR A 60 -4.46 1.00 -0.86
CA THR A 60 -4.43 0.46 -2.24
C THR A 60 -5.70 -0.27 -2.65
N ASN A 61 -6.56 -0.66 -1.70
CA ASN A 61 -7.80 -1.38 -2.02
C ASN A 61 -8.79 -0.49 -2.78
N PRO A 62 -9.38 -0.95 -3.91
CA PRO A 62 -10.34 -0.17 -4.70
C PRO A 62 -11.53 0.37 -3.90
N LYS A 63 -12.01 -0.35 -2.89
CA LYS A 63 -13.15 0.08 -2.03
C LYS A 63 -12.91 1.40 -1.31
N THR A 64 -11.65 1.85 -1.19
CA THR A 64 -11.35 3.14 -0.55
C THR A 64 -11.89 4.32 -1.36
N THR A 65 -11.80 4.25 -2.69
CA THR A 65 -12.23 5.30 -3.62
C THR A 65 -13.53 4.98 -4.35
N LEU A 66 -14.10 3.79 -4.12
CA LEU A 66 -15.40 3.39 -4.65
C LEU A 66 -16.46 3.38 -3.56
N ASP A 67 -17.66 3.82 -3.91
CA ASP A 67 -18.84 3.72 -3.05
C ASP A 67 -19.23 2.24 -2.87
N ALA A 68 -19.43 1.81 -1.63
CA ALA A 68 -19.64 0.40 -1.30
C ALA A 68 -20.98 -0.17 -1.84
N LYS A 69 -21.97 0.68 -2.15
CA LYS A 69 -23.30 0.26 -2.61
C LYS A 69 -23.43 0.29 -4.13
N THR A 70 -22.89 1.33 -4.75
CA THR A 70 -23.07 1.60 -6.17
C THR A 70 -21.87 1.20 -7.01
N ASN A 71 -20.72 0.96 -6.37
CA ASN A 71 -19.41 0.77 -6.99
C ASN A 71 -18.97 1.95 -7.89
N ALA A 72 -19.61 3.11 -7.73
CA ALA A 72 -19.23 4.33 -8.42
C ALA A 72 -18.05 5.00 -7.72
N PRO A 73 -17.20 5.75 -8.44
CA PRO A 73 -16.12 6.50 -7.83
C PRO A 73 -16.65 7.53 -6.80
N LYS A 74 -16.03 7.56 -5.62
CA LYS A 74 -16.20 8.64 -4.64
C LYS A 74 -15.63 9.92 -5.21
N LYS A 75 -16.32 11.05 -4.97
CA LYS A 75 -15.94 12.35 -5.53
C LYS A 75 -14.85 13.06 -4.72
N TYR A 76 -14.82 12.82 -3.40
CA TYR A 76 -13.94 13.54 -2.47
C TYR A 76 -12.79 12.69 -1.96
N VAL A 77 -12.67 11.43 -2.38
CA VAL A 77 -11.63 10.51 -1.91
C VAL A 77 -10.63 10.21 -3.02
N PHE A 78 -9.36 10.50 -2.75
CA PHE A 78 -8.22 10.34 -3.64
C PHE A 78 -7.12 9.51 -2.95
N ARG A 79 -6.17 9.00 -3.73
CA ARG A 79 -4.98 8.33 -3.20
C ARG A 79 -3.70 8.79 -3.92
N ALA A 80 -2.55 8.61 -3.27
CA ALA A 80 -1.24 8.81 -3.88
C ALA A 80 -0.55 7.50 -4.30
N CYS A 81 -1.15 6.36 -3.98
CA CYS A 81 -0.65 5.02 -4.29
C CYS A 81 -1.32 4.40 -5.53
N PHE A 82 -0.75 3.31 -6.05
CA PHE A 82 -1.43 2.45 -7.02
C PHE A 82 -2.56 1.65 -6.36
N ILE A 83 -3.24 0.80 -7.12
CA ILE A 83 -4.35 -0.04 -6.64
C ILE A 83 -3.98 -1.53 -6.62
N ASP A 84 -4.59 -2.31 -5.71
CA ASP A 84 -4.37 -3.76 -5.56
C ASP A 84 -4.50 -4.54 -6.87
N PRO A 85 -5.48 -4.26 -7.77
CA PRO A 85 -5.56 -4.96 -9.06
C PRO A 85 -4.32 -4.80 -9.93
N PHE A 86 -3.66 -3.66 -9.90
CA PHE A 86 -2.40 -3.46 -10.60
C PHE A 86 -1.25 -4.19 -9.88
N GLN A 87 -1.14 -4.02 -8.57
CA GLN A 87 -0.11 -4.64 -7.77
C GLN A 87 -0.14 -6.17 -7.85
N GLY A 88 -1.32 -6.79 -7.71
CA GLY A 88 -1.48 -8.23 -7.79
C GLY A 88 -1.00 -8.80 -9.13
N ARG A 89 -1.30 -8.10 -10.25
CA ARG A 89 -0.77 -8.47 -11.57
C ARG A 89 0.75 -8.35 -11.66
N VAL A 90 1.32 -7.28 -11.10
CA VAL A 90 2.77 -7.06 -11.08
C VAL A 90 3.48 -8.19 -10.34
N VAL A 91 2.99 -8.56 -9.15
CA VAL A 91 3.57 -9.65 -8.34
C VAL A 91 3.41 -11.00 -9.03
N ALA A 92 2.24 -11.29 -9.62
CA ALA A 92 2.02 -12.54 -10.36
C ALA A 92 2.98 -12.67 -11.56
N LYS A 93 3.14 -11.60 -12.32
CA LYS A 93 4.09 -11.56 -13.45
C LYS A 93 5.53 -11.73 -12.98
N PHE A 94 5.94 -11.04 -11.92
CA PHE A 94 7.26 -11.19 -11.30
C PHE A 94 7.53 -12.65 -10.88
N ALA A 95 6.56 -13.30 -10.23
CA ALA A 95 6.67 -14.69 -9.81
C ALA A 95 6.88 -15.63 -10.99
N LEU A 96 6.11 -15.48 -12.06
CA LEU A 96 6.20 -16.32 -13.26
C LEU A 96 7.47 -16.05 -14.08
N GLU A 97 7.76 -14.79 -14.36
CA GLU A 97 8.79 -14.41 -15.33
C GLU A 97 10.19 -14.31 -14.72
N THR A 98 10.29 -13.87 -13.46
CA THR A 98 11.59 -13.65 -12.79
C THR A 98 11.95 -14.82 -11.89
N LEU A 99 11.05 -15.22 -10.99
CA LEU A 99 11.30 -16.35 -10.11
C LEU A 99 11.08 -17.70 -10.78
N LYS A 100 10.47 -17.73 -11.98
CA LYS A 100 10.13 -18.95 -12.73
C LYS A 100 9.26 -19.91 -11.95
N ALA A 101 8.49 -19.39 -10.98
CA ALA A 101 7.58 -20.16 -10.16
C ALA A 101 6.42 -20.72 -11.01
N LYS A 102 6.14 -22.00 -10.89
CA LYS A 102 4.99 -22.66 -11.51
C LYS A 102 3.88 -22.90 -10.50
N ASN A 103 4.26 -23.16 -9.24
CA ASN A 103 3.38 -23.43 -8.13
C ASN A 103 3.58 -22.34 -7.07
N ALA A 104 2.54 -21.62 -6.72
CA ALA A 104 2.57 -20.63 -5.66
C ALA A 104 1.68 -21.04 -4.49
N ALA A 105 2.06 -20.71 -3.27
CA ALA A 105 1.17 -20.70 -2.13
C ALA A 105 0.88 -19.27 -1.70
N VAL A 106 -0.26 -19.06 -1.07
CA VAL A 106 -0.67 -17.75 -0.51
C VAL A 106 -1.12 -17.97 0.93
N LEU A 107 -0.68 -17.09 1.83
CA LEU A 107 -1.18 -17.01 3.20
C LEU A 107 -1.60 -15.57 3.48
N TYR A 108 -2.86 -15.33 3.82
CA TYR A 108 -3.39 -13.99 3.98
C TYR A 108 -4.43 -13.85 5.10
N ASP A 109 -4.56 -12.63 5.63
CA ASP A 109 -5.60 -12.28 6.60
C ASP A 109 -6.96 -12.12 5.90
N VAL A 110 -7.88 -13.06 6.16
CA VAL A 110 -9.22 -13.05 5.55
C VAL A 110 -10.12 -11.93 6.09
N ALA A 111 -9.83 -11.39 7.26
CA ALA A 111 -10.59 -10.29 7.87
C ALA A 111 -10.18 -8.91 7.34
N SER A 112 -9.06 -8.84 6.62
CA SER A 112 -8.54 -7.59 6.04
C SER A 112 -8.91 -7.48 4.56
N GLU A 113 -9.66 -6.45 4.20
CA GLU A 113 -10.04 -6.17 2.80
C GLU A 113 -8.83 -5.98 1.87
N TYR A 114 -7.73 -5.41 2.39
CA TYR A 114 -6.48 -5.27 1.64
C TYR A 114 -5.85 -6.65 1.36
N ASN A 115 -5.57 -7.42 2.41
CA ASN A 115 -4.89 -8.72 2.28
C ASN A 115 -5.69 -9.68 1.39
N LYS A 116 -7.01 -9.75 1.62
CA LYS A 116 -7.92 -10.59 0.83
C LYS A 116 -7.96 -10.15 -0.64
N GLY A 117 -8.16 -8.85 -0.89
CA GLY A 117 -8.31 -8.34 -2.25
C GLY A 117 -7.08 -8.61 -3.11
N ILE A 118 -5.88 -8.30 -2.60
CA ILE A 118 -4.65 -8.53 -3.36
C ILE A 118 -4.30 -10.02 -3.50
N ALA A 119 -4.62 -10.86 -2.49
CA ALA A 119 -4.44 -12.30 -2.55
C ALA A 119 -5.28 -12.94 -3.68
N GLU A 120 -6.56 -12.53 -3.78
CA GLU A 120 -7.48 -13.00 -4.83
C GLU A 120 -7.00 -12.55 -6.23
N ILE A 121 -6.62 -11.29 -6.40
CA ILE A 121 -6.09 -10.78 -7.68
C ILE A 121 -4.79 -11.48 -8.09
N PHE A 122 -3.88 -11.71 -7.14
CA PHE A 122 -2.67 -12.49 -7.41
C PHE A 122 -3.01 -13.89 -7.90
N LYS A 123 -3.87 -14.60 -7.19
CA LYS A 123 -4.29 -15.96 -7.55
C LYS A 123 -4.87 -16.01 -8.96
N ASP A 124 -5.86 -15.17 -9.23
CA ASP A 124 -6.54 -15.15 -10.53
C ASP A 124 -5.56 -14.83 -11.67
N THR A 125 -4.70 -13.84 -11.47
CA THR A 125 -3.71 -13.44 -12.49
C THR A 125 -2.66 -14.52 -12.70
N PHE A 126 -2.15 -15.12 -11.62
CA PHE A 126 -1.13 -16.17 -11.68
C PHE A 126 -1.65 -17.40 -12.41
N GLU A 127 -2.88 -17.84 -12.11
CA GLU A 127 -3.51 -19.00 -12.74
C GLU A 127 -3.88 -18.73 -14.21
N GLN A 128 -4.42 -17.56 -14.53
CA GLN A 128 -4.72 -17.15 -15.92
C GLN A 128 -3.45 -17.05 -16.78
N SER A 129 -2.29 -16.81 -16.16
CA SER A 129 -1.00 -16.72 -16.84
C SER A 129 -0.21 -18.05 -16.87
N GLY A 130 -0.86 -19.16 -16.51
CA GLY A 130 -0.31 -20.52 -16.61
C GLY A 130 0.42 -21.04 -15.38
N GLY A 131 0.40 -20.32 -14.26
CA GLY A 131 0.81 -20.80 -12.95
C GLY A 131 -0.30 -21.60 -12.26
N LYS A 132 0.01 -22.15 -11.09
CA LYS A 132 -0.95 -22.85 -10.24
C LYS A 132 -0.82 -22.40 -8.79
N VAL A 133 -1.90 -21.97 -8.15
CA VAL A 133 -1.93 -21.73 -6.71
C VAL A 133 -2.26 -23.06 -6.00
N VAL A 134 -1.24 -23.68 -5.43
CA VAL A 134 -1.32 -25.03 -4.83
C VAL A 134 -1.80 -25.02 -3.39
N ALA A 135 -1.72 -23.88 -2.70
CA ALA A 135 -2.29 -23.66 -1.38
C ALA A 135 -2.76 -22.21 -1.25
N PHE A 136 -3.97 -21.99 -0.72
CA PHE A 136 -4.58 -20.69 -0.53
C PHE A 136 -5.16 -20.63 0.88
N GLU A 137 -4.28 -20.34 1.85
CA GLU A 137 -4.55 -20.47 3.27
C GLU A 137 -4.85 -19.12 3.91
N THR A 138 -5.71 -19.13 4.91
CA THR A 138 -6.16 -17.94 5.61
C THR A 138 -5.83 -17.97 7.09
N TYR A 139 -5.69 -16.79 7.66
CA TYR A 139 -5.68 -16.56 9.10
C TYR A 139 -6.57 -15.36 9.41
N THR A 140 -6.77 -15.04 10.69
CA THR A 140 -7.54 -13.88 11.13
C THR A 140 -6.62 -12.88 11.84
N THR A 141 -6.89 -11.60 11.66
CA THR A 141 -6.13 -10.50 12.27
C THR A 141 -5.82 -10.78 13.75
N ASN A 142 -4.56 -10.59 14.14
CA ASN A 142 -3.98 -10.86 15.46
C ASN A 142 -3.66 -12.34 15.77
N ASP A 143 -3.88 -13.28 14.87
CA ASP A 143 -3.37 -14.65 15.04
C ASP A 143 -1.85 -14.63 15.20
N LYS A 144 -1.34 -15.53 16.06
CA LYS A 144 0.09 -15.65 16.37
C LYS A 144 0.66 -17.01 16.05
N ASP A 145 -0.19 -17.98 15.74
CA ASP A 145 0.20 -19.33 15.34
C ASP A 145 -0.32 -19.61 13.94
N PHE A 146 0.60 -19.85 13.02
CA PHE A 146 0.36 -20.14 11.61
C PHE A 146 0.77 -21.57 11.25
N SER A 147 1.10 -22.39 12.26
CA SER A 147 1.67 -23.73 12.06
C SER A 147 0.74 -24.65 11.26
N GLY A 148 -0.57 -24.55 11.47
CA GLY A 148 -1.57 -25.32 10.73
C GLY A 148 -1.57 -25.00 9.24
N GLN A 149 -1.64 -23.71 8.89
CA GLN A 149 -1.62 -23.21 7.52
C GLN A 149 -0.28 -23.51 6.84
N LEU A 150 0.83 -23.25 7.53
CA LEU A 150 2.17 -23.47 7.01
C LEU A 150 2.46 -24.97 6.80
N THR A 151 1.90 -25.87 7.61
CA THR A 151 2.00 -27.31 7.41
C THR A 151 1.31 -27.74 6.12
N LYS A 152 0.13 -27.20 5.81
CA LYS A 152 -0.57 -27.45 4.55
C LYS A 152 0.21 -26.89 3.36
N ILE A 153 0.72 -25.65 3.48
CA ILE A 153 1.57 -25.01 2.47
C ILE A 153 2.80 -25.89 2.19
N LYS A 154 3.50 -26.35 3.23
CA LYS A 154 4.68 -27.22 3.07
C LYS A 154 4.33 -28.50 2.30
N LYS A 155 3.19 -29.16 2.64
CA LYS A 155 2.73 -30.38 1.97
C LYS A 155 2.36 -30.17 0.50
N ALA A 156 1.97 -28.95 0.14
CA ALA A 156 1.63 -28.58 -1.24
C ALA A 156 2.86 -28.30 -2.13
N GLU A 157 4.06 -28.27 -1.56
CA GLU A 157 5.35 -28.10 -2.25
C GLU A 157 5.37 -26.93 -3.25
N PRO A 158 5.09 -25.69 -2.80
CA PRO A 158 5.12 -24.53 -3.69
C PRO A 158 6.57 -24.14 -4.06
N ASP A 159 6.74 -23.48 -5.21
CA ASP A 159 8.01 -22.87 -5.64
C ASP A 159 8.25 -21.52 -4.94
N MET A 160 7.20 -20.88 -4.47
CA MET A 160 7.23 -19.60 -3.74
C MET A 160 6.01 -19.43 -2.85
N ILE A 161 6.09 -18.53 -1.89
CA ILE A 161 4.94 -18.14 -1.04
C ILE A 161 4.70 -16.63 -1.19
N PHE A 162 3.47 -16.25 -1.53
CA PHE A 162 3.02 -14.86 -1.50
C PHE A 162 2.41 -14.53 -0.13
N LEU A 163 2.95 -13.52 0.53
CA LEU A 163 2.48 -12.99 1.81
C LEU A 163 2.02 -11.53 1.66
N PRO A 164 0.79 -11.27 1.21
CA PRO A 164 0.24 -9.92 1.11
C PRO A 164 -0.20 -9.40 2.49
N ASN A 165 0.69 -9.47 3.48
CA ASN A 165 0.39 -9.18 4.87
C ASN A 165 1.18 -7.96 5.34
N TYR A 166 0.76 -7.33 6.43
CA TYR A 166 1.45 -6.14 6.94
C TYR A 166 2.79 -6.50 7.59
N TYR A 167 3.75 -5.59 7.49
CA TYR A 167 5.11 -5.75 8.01
C TYR A 167 5.19 -6.18 9.48
N SER A 168 4.17 -5.92 10.28
CA SER A 168 4.08 -6.32 11.68
C SER A 168 3.75 -7.81 11.90
N GLU A 169 3.22 -8.50 10.89
CA GLU A 169 2.75 -9.90 10.95
C GLU A 169 3.75 -10.85 10.29
N ILE A 170 4.37 -10.39 9.20
CA ILE A 170 5.26 -11.16 8.33
C ILE A 170 6.46 -11.80 9.06
N PRO A 171 7.15 -11.12 9.99
CA PRO A 171 8.31 -11.71 10.64
C PRO A 171 7.98 -13.03 11.35
N LEU A 172 6.85 -13.07 12.04
CA LEU A 172 6.42 -14.26 12.76
C LEU A 172 6.01 -15.39 11.79
N GLN A 173 5.36 -15.05 10.66
CA GLN A 173 4.99 -16.00 9.61
C GLN A 173 6.24 -16.63 8.98
N ILE A 174 7.23 -15.83 8.62
CA ILE A 174 8.49 -16.30 8.03
C ILE A 174 9.28 -17.16 9.04
N GLN A 175 9.38 -16.72 10.29
CA GLN A 175 10.06 -17.49 11.33
C GLN A 175 9.43 -18.88 11.55
N GLN A 176 8.11 -18.95 11.61
CA GLN A 176 7.41 -20.23 11.74
C GLN A 176 7.57 -21.10 10.50
N ALA A 177 7.53 -20.54 9.30
CA ALA A 177 7.78 -21.25 8.05
C ALA A 177 9.20 -21.85 8.02
N LYS A 178 10.22 -21.09 8.39
CA LYS A 178 11.61 -21.55 8.48
C LYS A 178 11.78 -22.68 9.50
N ARG A 179 11.14 -22.57 10.67
CA ARG A 179 11.15 -23.66 11.69
C ARG A 179 10.52 -24.96 11.18
N LEU A 180 9.54 -24.86 10.30
CA LEU A 180 8.95 -26.02 9.62
C LEU A 180 9.80 -26.52 8.44
N GLY A 181 10.94 -25.88 8.13
CA GLY A 181 11.82 -26.25 7.02
C GLY A 181 11.28 -25.83 5.64
N ILE A 182 10.48 -24.77 5.57
CA ILE A 182 10.05 -24.18 4.31
C ILE A 182 11.16 -23.23 3.85
N ASN A 183 11.82 -23.56 2.73
CA ASN A 183 13.01 -22.86 2.22
C ASN A 183 12.78 -22.29 0.81
N VAL A 184 11.57 -21.90 0.48
CA VAL A 184 11.23 -21.26 -0.79
C VAL A 184 11.26 -19.74 -0.67
N PRO A 185 11.39 -18.99 -1.78
CA PRO A 185 11.29 -17.53 -1.77
C PRO A 185 9.94 -17.06 -1.24
N PHE A 186 9.97 -16.04 -0.36
CA PHE A 186 8.79 -15.28 0.00
C PHE A 186 8.73 -14.00 -0.83
N VAL A 187 7.52 -13.66 -1.26
CA VAL A 187 7.24 -12.42 -1.97
C VAL A 187 6.16 -11.66 -1.22
N GLY A 188 6.39 -10.37 -1.03
CA GLY A 188 5.48 -9.46 -0.36
C GLY A 188 4.78 -8.49 -1.29
N SER A 189 3.90 -7.72 -0.70
CA SER A 189 3.23 -6.57 -1.27
C SER A 189 3.77 -5.26 -0.68
N ASP A 190 3.24 -4.12 -1.07
CA ASP A 190 3.66 -2.79 -0.60
C ASP A 190 3.63 -2.65 0.93
N SER A 191 2.77 -3.40 1.60
CA SER A 191 2.67 -3.46 3.06
C SER A 191 3.95 -3.91 3.79
N TRP A 192 4.99 -4.38 3.05
CA TRP A 192 6.33 -4.65 3.56
C TRP A 192 7.21 -3.39 3.58
N GLY A 193 6.81 -2.29 2.96
CA GLY A 193 7.61 -1.10 2.69
C GLY A 193 7.94 -0.22 3.89
N SER A 194 7.81 -0.70 5.12
CA SER A 194 8.21 0.00 6.35
C SER A 194 9.61 -0.38 6.81
N GLN A 195 10.40 0.60 7.25
CA GLN A 195 11.73 0.35 7.86
C GLN A 195 11.65 -0.50 9.14
N GLU A 196 10.49 -0.56 9.79
CA GLU A 196 10.26 -1.42 10.94
C GLU A 196 10.38 -2.92 10.59
N LEU A 197 10.14 -3.31 9.33
CA LEU A 197 10.29 -4.69 8.89
C LEU A 197 11.71 -5.22 9.20
N HIS A 198 12.74 -4.44 8.93
CA HIS A 198 14.12 -4.85 9.22
C HIS A 198 14.37 -5.08 10.70
N LYS A 199 13.80 -4.22 11.55
CA LYS A 199 13.96 -4.35 13.01
C LYS A 199 13.28 -5.59 13.55
N LEU A 200 12.11 -5.94 12.98
CA LEU A 200 11.28 -7.07 13.41
C LEU A 200 11.75 -8.42 12.84
N CYS A 201 12.19 -8.41 11.59
CA CYS A 201 12.52 -9.62 10.83
C CYS A 201 14.00 -9.99 10.86
N GLY A 202 14.88 -9.01 11.00
CA GLY A 202 16.33 -9.22 10.95
C GLY A 202 16.74 -9.98 9.67
N ASN A 203 17.63 -10.95 9.84
CA ASN A 203 18.12 -11.78 8.74
C ASN A 203 17.10 -12.78 8.18
N ASP A 204 15.95 -12.96 8.86
CA ASP A 204 14.94 -13.92 8.39
C ASP A 204 14.26 -13.50 7.10
N CYS A 205 14.21 -12.20 6.82
CA CYS A 205 13.66 -11.66 5.58
C CYS A 205 14.69 -11.43 4.47
N GLU A 206 15.96 -11.74 4.70
CA GLU A 206 17.04 -11.48 3.74
C GLU A 206 16.85 -12.27 2.43
N GLY A 207 17.02 -11.59 1.30
CA GLY A 207 16.90 -12.16 -0.03
C GLY A 207 15.49 -12.18 -0.63
N TYR A 208 14.45 -11.85 0.14
CA TYR A 208 13.07 -11.86 -0.33
C TYR A 208 12.71 -10.57 -1.07
N TYR A 209 11.61 -10.61 -1.81
CA TYR A 209 11.18 -9.53 -2.68
C TYR A 209 9.80 -9.01 -2.27
N PHE A 210 9.53 -7.75 -2.57
CA PHE A 210 8.17 -7.21 -2.47
C PHE A 210 7.94 -6.09 -3.48
N SER A 211 6.69 -5.88 -3.85
CA SER A 211 6.29 -4.72 -4.64
C SER A 211 6.10 -3.51 -3.74
N THR A 212 6.50 -2.33 -4.22
CA THR A 212 6.37 -1.08 -3.47
C THR A 212 6.22 0.10 -4.43
N HIS A 213 6.08 1.31 -3.90
CA HIS A 213 5.87 2.53 -4.68
C HIS A 213 7.17 3.28 -4.97
N TYR A 214 8.26 2.93 -4.27
CA TYR A 214 9.45 3.75 -4.20
C TYR A 214 10.67 2.91 -3.81
N ALA A 215 11.83 3.26 -4.36
CA ALA A 215 13.12 2.71 -3.96
C ALA A 215 14.14 3.86 -3.83
N ALA A 216 14.74 3.98 -2.65
CA ALA A 216 15.63 5.09 -2.34
C ALA A 216 16.93 5.11 -3.17
N ASP A 217 17.38 3.94 -3.63
CA ASP A 217 18.59 3.74 -4.44
C ASP A 217 18.36 3.85 -5.96
N ALA A 218 17.10 4.00 -6.39
CA ALA A 218 16.72 4.28 -7.78
C ALA A 218 15.94 5.60 -7.90
N ALA A 219 16.31 6.58 -7.10
CA ALA A 219 15.60 7.83 -6.96
C ALA A 219 15.70 8.72 -8.20
N THR A 220 14.58 9.32 -8.58
CA THR A 220 14.54 10.44 -9.53
C THR A 220 15.16 11.71 -8.90
N PRO A 221 15.52 12.74 -9.69
CA PRO A 221 16.03 14.01 -9.13
C PRO A 221 15.09 14.63 -8.08
N VAL A 222 13.77 14.51 -8.25
CA VAL A 222 12.78 14.98 -7.28
C VAL A 222 12.85 14.16 -5.99
N ALA A 223 12.94 12.84 -6.11
CA ALA A 223 13.06 11.95 -4.98
C ALA A 223 14.39 12.12 -4.23
N THR A 224 15.51 12.33 -4.94
CA THR A 224 16.83 12.55 -4.33
C THR A 224 16.79 13.73 -3.35
N LYS A 225 16.23 14.86 -3.78
CA LYS A 225 16.11 16.07 -2.92
C LYS A 225 15.28 15.78 -1.67
N PHE A 226 14.19 15.04 -1.80
CA PHE A 226 13.36 14.64 -0.67
C PHE A 226 14.13 13.72 0.30
N ILE A 227 14.83 12.70 -0.24
CA ILE A 227 15.63 11.74 0.56
C ILE A 227 16.71 12.46 1.35
N GLU A 228 17.45 13.36 0.72
CA GLU A 228 18.50 14.15 1.37
C GLU A 228 17.93 15.04 2.49
N GLY A 229 16.83 15.76 2.22
CA GLY A 229 16.16 16.58 3.21
C GLY A 229 15.59 15.79 4.38
N PHE A 230 14.97 14.64 4.09
CA PHE A 230 14.43 13.75 5.12
C PHE A 230 15.55 13.17 6.00
N LYS A 231 16.65 12.68 5.37
CA LYS A 231 17.81 12.16 6.09
C LYS A 231 18.50 13.22 6.94
N ALA A 232 18.63 14.44 6.44
CA ALA A 232 19.21 15.56 7.20
C ALA A 232 18.36 15.91 8.42
N LYS A 233 17.03 15.79 8.32
CA LYS A 233 16.10 16.13 9.41
C LYS A 233 15.91 15.01 10.42
N TYR A 234 15.85 13.76 9.99
CA TYR A 234 15.44 12.62 10.81
C TYR A 234 16.56 11.60 11.06
N GLY A 235 17.72 11.73 10.40
CA GLY A 235 18.87 10.83 10.57
C GLY A 235 18.74 9.45 9.91
N THR A 236 17.61 9.19 9.21
CA THR A 236 17.31 7.92 8.55
C THR A 236 16.77 8.15 7.14
N LEU A 237 16.78 7.11 6.31
CA LEU A 237 16.14 7.16 4.99
C LEU A 237 14.60 7.17 5.15
N PRO A 238 13.87 7.89 4.27
CA PRO A 238 12.42 7.77 4.22
C PRO A 238 12.01 6.37 3.74
N ASP A 239 10.97 5.84 4.33
CA ASP A 239 10.29 4.65 3.81
C ASP A 239 9.18 5.02 2.83
N ASP A 240 8.49 3.99 2.34
CA ASP A 240 7.40 4.10 1.39
C ASP A 240 6.25 4.99 1.92
N VAL A 241 5.91 4.82 3.18
CA VAL A 241 4.84 5.59 3.85
C VAL A 241 5.19 7.07 3.94
N ALA A 242 6.43 7.39 4.31
CA ALA A 242 6.91 8.77 4.38
C ALA A 242 6.90 9.43 2.99
N ALA A 243 7.36 8.72 1.96
CA ALA A 243 7.42 9.22 0.59
C ALA A 243 6.02 9.47 0.00
N LEU A 244 5.09 8.54 0.19
CA LEU A 244 3.69 8.69 -0.26
C LEU A 244 2.93 9.77 0.50
N THR A 245 3.21 9.93 1.80
CA THR A 245 2.62 11.01 2.59
C THR A 245 3.11 12.37 2.09
N TYR A 246 4.40 12.48 1.77
CA TYR A 246 4.95 13.69 1.16
C TYR A 246 4.27 14.02 -0.18
N ASP A 247 4.08 13.02 -1.05
CA ASP A 247 3.37 13.20 -2.31
C ASP A 247 1.90 13.58 -2.10
N SER A 248 1.23 13.02 -1.10
CA SER A 248 -0.15 13.38 -0.77
C SER A 248 -0.31 14.86 -0.39
N PHE A 249 0.62 15.38 0.39
CA PHE A 249 0.67 16.83 0.67
C PHE A 249 1.02 17.64 -0.58
N GLY A 250 1.93 17.15 -1.41
CA GLY A 250 2.27 17.79 -2.68
C GLY A 250 1.07 17.92 -3.63
N LEU A 251 0.29 16.87 -3.78
CA LEU A 251 -0.98 16.86 -4.52
C LEU A 251 -1.96 17.89 -3.94
N LEU A 252 -2.14 17.90 -2.62
CA LEU A 252 -3.01 18.88 -1.95
C LEU A 252 -2.53 20.31 -2.20
N PHE A 253 -1.23 20.58 -2.07
CA PHE A 253 -0.69 21.92 -2.29
C PHE A 253 -0.82 22.37 -3.75
N GLN A 254 -0.66 21.46 -4.71
CA GLN A 254 -0.91 21.77 -6.11
C GLN A 254 -2.39 22.10 -6.35
N ALA A 255 -3.31 21.32 -5.77
CA ALA A 255 -4.74 21.61 -5.84
C ALA A 255 -5.09 22.97 -5.22
N LEU A 256 -4.57 23.28 -4.02
CA LEU A 256 -4.80 24.56 -3.34
C LEU A 256 -4.31 25.77 -4.15
N LYS A 257 -3.21 25.63 -4.90
CA LYS A 257 -2.68 26.69 -5.76
C LYS A 257 -3.55 26.96 -6.99
N SER A 258 -4.26 25.94 -7.49
CA SER A 258 -5.07 26.02 -8.72
C SER A 258 -6.57 26.11 -8.45
N ALA A 259 -7.00 25.94 -7.21
CA ALA A 259 -8.42 26.04 -6.83
C ALA A 259 -8.94 27.47 -7.02
N ALA A 260 -10.13 27.59 -7.61
CA ALA A 260 -10.77 28.91 -7.82
C ALA A 260 -11.11 29.62 -6.50
N LYS A 261 -11.40 28.84 -5.45
CA LYS A 261 -11.66 29.29 -4.08
C LYS A 261 -11.09 28.27 -3.09
N LEU A 262 -10.86 28.70 -1.85
CA LEU A 262 -10.44 27.82 -0.76
C LEU A 262 -11.66 27.20 -0.06
N ASP A 263 -12.53 26.55 -0.83
CA ASP A 263 -13.62 25.74 -0.34
C ASP A 263 -13.45 24.26 -0.76
N ARG A 264 -14.20 23.36 -0.14
CA ARG A 264 -14.06 21.91 -0.31
C ARG A 264 -14.31 21.46 -1.75
N ASP A 265 -15.33 22.02 -2.41
CA ASP A 265 -15.68 21.68 -3.78
C ASP A 265 -14.61 22.14 -4.77
N SER A 266 -14.14 23.38 -4.62
CA SER A 266 -13.09 23.95 -5.49
C SER A 266 -11.76 23.22 -5.34
N ILE A 267 -11.40 22.80 -4.10
CA ILE A 267 -10.20 21.98 -3.84
C ILE A 267 -10.33 20.60 -4.49
N ARG A 268 -11.48 19.94 -4.35
CA ARG A 268 -11.78 18.66 -5.01
C ARG A 268 -11.64 18.78 -6.53
N ASP A 269 -12.27 19.79 -7.14
CA ASP A 269 -12.26 19.98 -8.58
C ASP A 269 -10.86 20.28 -9.11
N ALA A 270 -10.08 21.04 -8.36
CA ALA A 270 -8.68 21.31 -8.68
C ALA A 270 -7.82 20.05 -8.59
N LEU A 271 -8.00 19.23 -7.55
CA LEU A 271 -7.28 17.97 -7.37
C LEU A 271 -7.61 16.98 -8.51
N ALA A 272 -8.88 16.81 -8.84
CA ALA A 272 -9.33 15.92 -9.92
C ALA A 272 -8.82 16.33 -11.31
N LYS A 273 -8.47 17.61 -11.49
CA LYS A 273 -7.96 18.18 -12.74
C LYS A 273 -6.44 18.25 -12.84
N ILE A 274 -5.69 17.74 -11.86
CA ILE A 274 -4.22 17.69 -11.95
C ILE A 274 -3.83 16.80 -13.15
N PRO A 275 -3.25 17.37 -14.22
CA PRO A 275 -2.98 16.60 -15.43
C PRO A 275 -1.84 15.61 -15.26
N LYS A 276 -0.85 15.99 -14.45
CA LYS A 276 0.31 15.19 -14.06
C LYS A 276 0.91 15.76 -12.79
N TYR A 277 1.24 14.89 -11.87
CA TYR A 277 2.03 15.23 -10.69
C TYR A 277 3.34 14.45 -10.71
N GLU A 278 4.46 15.16 -10.64
CA GLU A 278 5.81 14.56 -10.56
C GLU A 278 6.19 14.41 -9.09
N GLY A 279 5.84 13.26 -8.54
CA GLY A 279 6.08 12.94 -7.13
C GLY A 279 7.43 12.29 -6.85
N VAL A 280 7.76 12.22 -5.58
CA VAL A 280 8.96 11.50 -5.10
C VAL A 280 8.81 9.99 -5.26
N THR A 281 7.58 9.49 -5.31
CA THR A 281 7.26 8.09 -5.58
C THR A 281 6.91 7.84 -7.06
N GLY A 282 7.28 8.74 -7.96
CA GLY A 282 7.03 8.67 -9.39
C GLY A 282 5.88 9.53 -9.87
N ASN A 283 5.61 9.45 -11.17
CA ASN A 283 4.54 10.22 -11.80
C ASN A 283 3.16 9.69 -11.43
N MET A 284 2.21 10.60 -11.23
CA MET A 284 0.81 10.31 -10.98
C MET A 284 -0.08 11.12 -11.92
N GLN A 285 -1.10 10.46 -12.46
CA GLN A 285 -2.12 11.10 -13.27
C GLN A 285 -3.46 10.49 -12.92
N PHE A 286 -4.40 11.30 -12.45
CA PHE A 286 -5.76 10.85 -12.18
C PHE A 286 -6.51 10.59 -13.48
N LYS A 287 -7.28 9.51 -13.51
CA LYS A 287 -8.27 9.28 -14.57
C LYS A 287 -9.49 10.14 -14.31
N GLU A 288 -10.10 10.63 -15.37
CA GLU A 288 -11.33 11.43 -15.26
C GLU A 288 -12.39 10.69 -14.43
N GLY A 289 -12.93 11.39 -13.44
CA GLY A 289 -13.96 10.87 -12.53
C GLY A 289 -13.47 9.84 -11.50
N SER A 290 -12.15 9.63 -11.36
CA SER A 290 -11.59 8.67 -10.39
C SER A 290 -10.59 9.35 -9.45
N GLY A 291 -10.60 8.93 -8.18
CA GLY A 291 -9.57 9.28 -7.20
C GLY A 291 -8.30 8.41 -7.27
N ASP A 292 -8.22 7.50 -8.24
CA ASP A 292 -7.09 6.57 -8.43
C ASP A 292 -6.11 7.09 -9.48
N PRO A 293 -4.83 7.32 -9.14
CA PRO A 293 -3.86 7.71 -10.13
C PRO A 293 -3.35 6.49 -10.93
N THR A 294 -3.01 6.71 -12.19
CA THR A 294 -2.12 5.82 -12.93
C THR A 294 -0.71 6.00 -12.38
N LYS A 295 -0.06 4.92 -11.97
CA LYS A 295 1.24 4.93 -11.29
C LYS A 295 1.98 3.62 -11.53
N SER A 296 3.30 3.68 -11.71
CA SER A 296 4.19 2.49 -11.76
C SER A 296 4.37 1.87 -10.37
N ALA A 297 4.73 0.60 -10.35
CA ALA A 297 5.20 -0.11 -9.17
C ALA A 297 6.70 -0.40 -9.28
N VAL A 298 7.35 -0.54 -8.14
CA VAL A 298 8.74 -0.94 -8.01
C VAL A 298 8.80 -2.30 -7.32
N ILE A 299 9.65 -3.19 -7.79
CA ILE A 299 10.04 -4.41 -7.06
C ILE A 299 11.38 -4.11 -6.39
N VAL A 300 11.46 -4.41 -5.11
CA VAL A 300 12.70 -4.32 -4.34
C VAL A 300 13.06 -5.67 -3.74
N GLN A 301 14.35 -5.88 -3.50
CA GLN A 301 14.89 -7.01 -2.75
C GLN A 301 15.38 -6.54 -1.38
N ILE A 302 15.11 -7.33 -0.35
CA ILE A 302 15.71 -7.13 0.97
C ILE A 302 17.13 -7.68 0.90
N LYS A 303 18.14 -6.81 1.01
CA LYS A 303 19.55 -7.18 0.88
C LYS A 303 20.44 -6.36 1.82
N GLY A 304 21.16 -7.05 2.69
CA GLY A 304 22.02 -6.41 3.69
C GLY A 304 21.26 -5.47 4.63
N GLY A 305 20.03 -5.85 5.02
CA GLY A 305 19.17 -5.05 5.85
C GLY A 305 18.63 -3.77 5.17
N LYS A 306 18.57 -3.71 3.84
CA LYS A 306 18.08 -2.57 3.05
C LYS A 306 17.09 -3.02 2.00
N PHE A 307 16.22 -2.12 1.58
CA PHE A 307 15.40 -2.27 0.39
C PHE A 307 16.18 -1.81 -0.82
N VAL A 308 16.57 -2.75 -1.68
CA VAL A 308 17.40 -2.50 -2.86
C VAL A 308 16.53 -2.63 -4.10
N TYR A 309 16.58 -1.64 -4.98
CA TYR A 309 15.86 -1.65 -6.24
C TYR A 309 16.18 -2.90 -7.07
N PHE A 310 15.16 -3.52 -7.61
CA PHE A 310 15.28 -4.67 -8.50
C PHE A 310 14.71 -4.38 -9.89
N ALA A 311 13.47 -3.91 -9.97
CA ALA A 311 12.79 -3.66 -11.24
C ALA A 311 11.65 -2.63 -11.10
N THR A 312 11.24 -2.04 -12.23
CA THR A 312 10.03 -1.21 -12.33
C THR A 312 9.00 -1.90 -13.22
N ALA A 313 7.76 -1.91 -12.77
CA ALA A 313 6.61 -2.32 -13.55
C ALA A 313 5.74 -1.10 -13.87
N ASN A 314 5.45 -0.89 -15.16
CA ASN A 314 4.57 0.18 -15.62
C ASN A 314 3.12 -0.31 -15.70
N PRO A 315 2.13 0.62 -15.55
CA PRO A 315 0.70 0.33 -15.65
C PRO A 315 0.27 -0.26 -16.99
#